data_cfb648994ac25c7b6b45a57ba9a7dc87
#
_entry.id   cfb648994ac25c7b6b45a57ba9a7dc87
#
_cell.length_a   1.000
_cell.length_b   1.000
_cell.length_c   1.000
_cell.angle_alpha   90.00
_cell.angle_beta   90.00
_cell.angle_gamma   90.00
#
_symmetry.space_group_name_H-M   'P 1'
#
loop_
_entity.id
_entity.type
_entity.pdbx_description
1 polymer ?
#
loop_
_entity_poly.entity_id
_entity_poly.type
_entity_poly.pdbx_seq_one_letter_code
_entity_poly.pdbx_strand_id
1 'polypeptide(L)'
;MNKVTIIGRLSKDPEVRYSTSGVAFGSYTIAVDRPVAKDAEKVTDFLYCKVVGKTAEFVEKHLKKGMKIAISGRVQCDSFKDKDGNSRSTTYIQVNEHEFCESKTSSDNGQGTPADNNGFMNIPTGFEEELPFN
;
A
#
# COMPACT_ATOMS: atom_id res chain seq x y z
N MET A 1 8.82 3.64 -19.61
CA MET A 1 8.85 3.26 -18.17
C MET A 1 7.45 3.09 -17.63
N ASN A 2 7.20 2.01 -16.87
CA ASN A 2 5.87 1.75 -16.29
C ASN A 2 6.09 1.45 -14.82
N LYS A 3 5.91 2.46 -14.01
CA LYS A 3 6.13 2.33 -12.57
C LYS A 3 5.11 3.16 -11.81
N VAL A 4 4.58 2.59 -10.74
CA VAL A 4 3.64 3.28 -9.87
C VAL A 4 4.07 3.05 -8.43
N THR A 5 3.93 4.07 -7.62
CA THR A 5 4.18 3.99 -6.18
C THR A 5 2.99 4.61 -5.47
N ILE A 6 2.42 3.88 -4.55
CA ILE A 6 1.17 4.29 -3.91
C ILE A 6 1.22 4.00 -2.43
N ILE A 7 0.66 4.91 -1.64
CA ILE A 7 0.48 4.70 -0.21
C ILE A 7 -1.01 4.74 0.05
N GLY A 8 -1.52 3.74 0.74
CA GLY A 8 -2.94 3.69 1.07
C GLY A 8 -3.22 2.61 2.10
N ARG A 9 -4.49 2.33 2.32
CA ARG A 9 -4.90 1.32 3.30
C ARG A 9 -5.63 0.19 2.62
N LEU A 10 -5.40 -1.03 3.09
CA LEU A 10 -6.13 -2.16 2.56
C LEU A 10 -7.60 -2.03 2.93
N SER A 11 -8.47 -2.17 1.96
CA SER A 11 -9.90 -2.07 2.19
C SER A 11 -10.51 -3.39 2.64
N LYS A 12 -9.81 -4.49 2.40
CA LYS A 12 -10.23 -5.84 2.79
C LYS A 12 -8.99 -6.67 3.09
N ASP A 13 -9.19 -7.80 3.73
CA ASP A 13 -8.10 -8.75 3.90
C ASP A 13 -7.68 -9.28 2.53
N PRO A 14 -6.39 -9.49 2.30
CA PRO A 14 -5.94 -10.04 1.02
C PRO A 14 -6.42 -11.47 0.83
N GLU A 15 -6.62 -11.84 -0.42
CA GLU A 15 -6.94 -13.21 -0.77
C GLU A 15 -5.72 -13.82 -1.44
N VAL A 16 -5.28 -14.95 -0.95
CA VAL A 16 -4.11 -15.63 -1.52
C VAL A 16 -4.47 -17.08 -1.81
N ARG A 17 -4.13 -17.51 -3.01
CA ARG A 17 -4.37 -18.89 -3.44
C ARG A 17 -3.08 -19.47 -3.97
N TYR A 18 -3.00 -20.79 -3.97
CA TYR A 18 -1.82 -21.48 -4.46
C TYR A 18 -2.17 -22.30 -5.69
N SER A 19 -1.30 -22.29 -6.69
CA SER A 19 -1.50 -23.10 -7.86
C SER A 19 -1.13 -24.55 -7.55
N THR A 20 -1.43 -25.46 -8.49
CA THR A 20 -1.08 -26.84 -8.30
C THR A 20 0.42 -27.04 -8.19
N SER A 21 1.19 -26.13 -8.76
CA SER A 21 2.66 -26.20 -8.67
C SER A 21 3.20 -25.49 -7.43
N GLY A 22 2.32 -24.97 -6.58
CA GLY A 22 2.77 -24.35 -5.32
C GLY A 22 3.09 -22.89 -5.39
N VAL A 23 2.79 -22.23 -6.49
CA VAL A 23 3.05 -20.80 -6.61
C VAL A 23 1.90 -20.02 -6.00
N ALA A 24 2.21 -19.06 -5.16
CA ALA A 24 1.18 -18.24 -4.52
C ALA A 24 0.72 -17.12 -5.45
N PHE A 25 -0.59 -16.87 -5.48
CA PHE A 25 -1.18 -15.76 -6.21
C PHE A 25 -2.10 -15.02 -5.25
N GLY A 26 -1.89 -13.73 -5.12
CA GLY A 26 -2.69 -12.95 -4.19
C GLY A 26 -3.29 -11.73 -4.84
N SER A 27 -4.32 -11.20 -4.20
CA SER A 27 -4.94 -9.95 -4.64
C SER A 27 -5.49 -9.21 -3.43
N TYR A 28 -5.54 -7.90 -3.53
CA TYR A 28 -6.14 -7.06 -2.52
C TYR A 28 -6.48 -5.71 -3.15
N THR A 29 -7.25 -4.93 -2.44
CA THR A 29 -7.63 -3.60 -2.90
C THR A 29 -7.12 -2.57 -1.91
N ILE A 30 -6.50 -1.54 -2.42
CA ILE A 30 -5.93 -0.48 -1.59
C ILE A 30 -6.77 0.78 -1.80
N ALA A 31 -7.13 1.43 -0.72
CA ALA A 31 -7.91 2.66 -0.75
C ALA A 31 -6.99 3.85 -0.64
N VAL A 32 -7.09 4.76 -1.58
CA VAL A 32 -6.23 5.93 -1.65
C VAL A 32 -7.10 7.17 -1.80
N ASP A 33 -6.93 8.12 -0.90
CA ASP A 33 -7.71 9.35 -0.97
C ASP A 33 -7.09 10.30 -1.97
N ARG A 34 -7.93 10.93 -2.76
CA ARG A 34 -7.46 11.95 -3.68
C ARG A 34 -7.22 13.24 -2.93
N PRO A 35 -6.19 14.00 -3.32
CA PRO A 35 -6.04 15.34 -2.78
C PRO A 35 -7.19 16.19 -3.32
N VAL A 36 -7.93 16.81 -2.43
CA VAL A 36 -9.07 17.63 -2.83
C VAL A 36 -8.97 19.00 -2.16
N ALA A 37 -9.70 19.95 -2.70
CA ALA A 37 -9.72 21.29 -2.12
C ALA A 37 -10.35 21.22 -0.73
N LYS A 38 -10.05 22.22 0.06
CA LYS A 38 -10.44 22.24 1.46
C LYS A 38 -11.94 22.03 1.68
N ASP A 39 -12.75 22.56 0.81
CA ASP A 39 -14.20 22.48 0.95
C ASP A 39 -14.84 21.40 0.08
N ALA A 40 -14.05 20.64 -0.64
CA ALA A 40 -14.59 19.63 -1.54
C ALA A 40 -14.85 18.33 -0.82
N GLU A 41 -15.74 17.53 -1.39
CA GLU A 41 -16.01 16.22 -0.84
C GLU A 41 -14.81 15.28 -1.00
N LYS A 42 -14.63 14.43 -0.02
CA LYS A 42 -13.55 13.48 -0.05
C LYS A 42 -13.84 12.40 -1.09
N VAL A 43 -12.86 12.10 -1.93
CA VAL A 43 -12.99 11.06 -2.92
C VAL A 43 -11.90 10.03 -2.68
N THR A 44 -12.28 8.76 -2.62
CA THR A 44 -11.33 7.68 -2.41
C THR A 44 -11.32 6.79 -3.63
N ASP A 45 -10.13 6.46 -4.10
CA ASP A 45 -9.96 5.52 -5.20
C ASP A 45 -9.64 4.14 -4.63
N PHE A 46 -10.28 3.12 -5.17
CA PHE A 46 -10.03 1.75 -4.77
C PHE A 46 -9.25 1.07 -5.89
N LEU A 47 -8.00 0.77 -5.64
CA LEU A 47 -7.09 0.26 -6.65
C LEU A 47 -6.85 -1.23 -6.43
N TYR A 48 -7.12 -2.00 -7.49
CA TYR A 48 -6.96 -3.43 -7.42
C TYR A 48 -5.50 -3.82 -7.65
N CYS A 49 -4.97 -4.66 -6.78
CA CYS A 49 -3.56 -5.04 -6.80
C CYS A 49 -3.43 -6.55 -6.86
N LYS A 50 -2.44 -7.02 -7.60
CA LYS A 50 -2.12 -8.44 -7.69
C LYS A 50 -0.68 -8.67 -7.31
N VAL A 51 -0.41 -9.79 -6.69
CA VAL A 51 0.93 -10.21 -6.27
C VAL A 51 1.12 -11.68 -6.62
N VAL A 52 2.37 -12.07 -6.84
CA VAL A 52 2.69 -13.45 -7.24
C VAL A 52 3.95 -13.88 -6.52
N GLY A 53 4.02 -15.15 -6.19
CA GLY A 53 5.23 -15.77 -5.64
C GLY A 53 5.53 -15.33 -4.24
N LYS A 54 6.77 -15.00 -3.98
CA LYS A 54 7.19 -14.60 -2.63
C LYS A 54 6.47 -13.37 -2.14
N THR A 55 6.14 -12.46 -3.04
CA THR A 55 5.41 -11.26 -2.67
C THR A 55 4.01 -11.62 -2.18
N ALA A 56 3.38 -12.61 -2.81
CA ALA A 56 2.07 -13.07 -2.37
C ALA A 56 2.16 -13.76 -1.02
N GLU A 57 3.21 -14.52 -0.77
CA GLU A 57 3.40 -15.15 0.53
C GLU A 57 3.59 -14.11 1.62
N PHE A 58 4.34 -13.07 1.31
CA PHE A 58 4.53 -11.96 2.25
C PHE A 58 3.19 -11.30 2.58
N VAL A 59 2.38 -11.08 1.56
CA VAL A 59 1.07 -10.46 1.73
C VAL A 59 0.18 -11.31 2.64
N GLU A 60 0.19 -12.61 2.40
CA GLU A 60 -0.61 -13.52 3.20
C GLU A 60 -0.25 -13.47 4.68
N LYS A 61 1.05 -13.40 4.95
CA LYS A 61 1.52 -13.43 6.32
C LYS A 61 1.40 -12.12 7.06
N HIS A 62 1.54 -11.03 6.35
CA HIS A 62 1.74 -9.75 7.02
C HIS A 62 0.67 -8.68 6.80
N LEU A 63 -0.14 -8.80 5.77
CA LEU A 63 -1.10 -7.75 5.45
C LEU A 63 -2.51 -8.10 5.89
N LYS A 64 -3.22 -7.13 6.42
CA LYS A 64 -4.61 -7.29 6.87
C LYS A 64 -5.40 -6.04 6.53
N LYS A 65 -6.71 -6.19 6.53
CA LYS A 65 -7.62 -5.08 6.30
C LYS A 65 -7.27 -3.92 7.22
N GLY A 66 -7.26 -2.73 6.68
CA GLY A 66 -7.04 -1.50 7.45
C GLY A 66 -5.59 -1.08 7.59
N MET A 67 -4.64 -1.94 7.26
CA MET A 67 -3.24 -1.58 7.38
C MET A 67 -2.83 -0.57 6.33
N LYS A 68 -1.99 0.37 6.73
CA LYS A 68 -1.45 1.36 5.81
C LYS A 68 -0.11 0.88 5.28
N ILE A 69 0.00 0.82 3.96
CA ILE A 69 1.21 0.33 3.33
C ILE A 69 1.57 1.19 2.12
N ALA A 70 2.83 1.16 1.77
CA ALA A 70 3.30 1.72 0.52
C ALA A 70 3.61 0.54 -0.40
N ILE A 71 3.22 0.68 -1.65
CA ILE A 71 3.48 -0.36 -2.64
C ILE A 71 4.17 0.24 -3.85
N SER A 72 4.95 -0.58 -4.52
CA SER A 72 5.60 -0.20 -5.76
C SER A 72 5.37 -1.32 -6.76
N GLY A 73 5.06 -0.96 -7.98
CA GLY A 73 4.80 -1.94 -9.02
C GLY A 73 4.58 -1.29 -10.36
N ARG A 74 3.83 -1.95 -11.21
CA ARG A 74 3.52 -1.41 -12.54
C ARG A 74 2.03 -1.60 -12.83
N VAL A 75 1.52 -0.79 -13.72
CA VAL A 75 0.11 -0.91 -14.16
C VAL A 75 0.06 -1.96 -15.26
N GLN A 76 -0.87 -2.87 -15.17
CA GLN A 76 -1.09 -3.88 -16.19
C GLN A 76 -2.55 -3.93 -16.57
N CYS A 77 -2.80 -4.27 -17.81
CA CYS A 77 -4.14 -4.45 -18.31
C CYS A 77 -4.24 -5.82 -18.94
N ASP A 78 -5.25 -6.57 -18.54
CA ASP A 78 -5.53 -7.86 -19.15
C ASP A 78 -6.80 -7.73 -19.93
N SER A 79 -6.83 -8.31 -21.10
CA SER A 79 -8.02 -8.33 -21.94
C SER A 79 -8.59 -9.73 -21.99
N PHE A 80 -9.89 -9.82 -21.93
CA PHE A 80 -10.56 -11.12 -22.01
C PHE A 80 -11.93 -10.93 -22.66
N LYS A 81 -12.52 -12.04 -23.12
CA LYS A 81 -13.85 -12.02 -23.66
C LYS A 81 -14.81 -12.58 -22.62
N ASP A 82 -15.93 -11.91 -22.43
CA ASP A 82 -16.90 -12.39 -21.49
C ASP A 82 -17.78 -13.46 -22.16
N LYS A 83 -18.78 -13.93 -21.43
CA LYS A 83 -19.66 -14.99 -21.92
C LYS A 83 -20.43 -14.60 -23.16
N ASP A 84 -20.65 -13.30 -23.33
CA ASP A 84 -21.40 -12.79 -24.47
C ASP A 84 -20.51 -12.48 -25.65
N GLY A 85 -19.22 -12.75 -25.55
CA GLY A 85 -18.28 -12.50 -26.64
C GLY A 85 -17.77 -11.08 -26.70
N ASN A 86 -18.11 -10.24 -25.71
CA ASN A 86 -17.64 -8.86 -25.69
C ASN A 86 -16.24 -8.78 -25.13
N SER A 87 -15.43 -7.92 -25.71
CA SER A 87 -14.08 -7.70 -25.19
C SER A 87 -14.15 -6.84 -23.93
N ARG A 88 -13.46 -7.29 -22.89
CA ARG A 88 -13.38 -6.54 -21.65
C ARG A 88 -11.93 -6.46 -21.24
N SER A 89 -11.62 -5.42 -20.49
CA SER A 89 -10.26 -5.26 -19.97
C SER A 89 -10.33 -4.94 -18.50
N THR A 90 -9.33 -5.40 -17.79
CA THR A 90 -9.18 -5.13 -16.36
C THR A 90 -7.82 -4.50 -16.16
N THR A 91 -7.81 -3.38 -15.47
CA THR A 91 -6.55 -2.69 -15.13
C THR A 91 -6.25 -2.93 -13.66
N TYR A 92 -5.03 -3.30 -13.37
CA TYR A 92 -4.62 -3.54 -12.00
C TYR A 92 -3.16 -3.18 -11.82
N ILE A 93 -2.72 -3.17 -10.59
CA ILE A 93 -1.32 -2.90 -10.26
C ILE A 93 -0.67 -4.21 -9.91
N GLN A 94 0.36 -4.57 -10.68
CA GLN A 94 1.17 -5.74 -10.38
C GLN A 94 2.24 -5.29 -9.41
N VAL A 95 2.10 -5.65 -8.15
CA VAL A 95 2.94 -5.13 -7.08
C VAL A 95 4.20 -5.97 -6.92
N ASN A 96 5.33 -5.31 -6.80
CA ASN A 96 6.61 -5.96 -6.60
C ASN A 96 7.15 -5.77 -5.20
N GLU A 97 6.85 -4.65 -4.59
CA GLU A 97 7.42 -4.31 -3.28
C GLU A 97 6.38 -3.72 -2.34
N HIS A 98 6.56 -4.01 -1.06
CA HIS A 98 5.70 -3.47 -0.02
C HIS A 98 6.56 -2.84 1.07
N GLU A 99 6.04 -1.78 1.68
CA GLU A 99 6.70 -1.13 2.78
C GLU A 99 5.63 -0.80 3.82
N PHE A 100 5.88 -1.10 5.09
CA PHE A 100 4.91 -0.78 6.13
C PHE A 100 5.00 0.71 6.45
N CYS A 101 3.85 1.33 6.58
CA CYS A 101 3.77 2.74 6.92
C CYS A 101 3.27 2.96 8.35
N GLU A 102 3.00 1.88 9.08
CA GLU A 102 2.57 1.97 10.46
C GLU A 102 3.35 0.97 11.28
N SER A 103 3.73 1.38 12.48
CA SER A 103 4.48 0.52 13.36
C SER A 103 3.53 -0.43 14.08
N LYS A 104 3.97 -1.65 14.25
CA LYS A 104 3.18 -2.60 14.99
C LYS A 104 3.01 -2.22 16.43
N THR A 105 4.01 -1.57 16.96
CA THR A 105 4.00 -1.25 18.36
C THR A 105 3.15 -0.06 18.70
N SER A 106 2.71 0.64 17.71
CA SER A 106 1.94 1.84 17.99
C SER A 106 0.66 1.50 18.72
N SER A 107 0.16 0.30 18.55
CA SER A 107 -1.07 -0.04 19.21
C SER A 107 -0.84 -0.52 20.61
N ASP A 108 0.36 -0.96 20.91
CA ASP A 108 0.60 -1.53 22.16
C ASP A 108 0.75 -0.59 23.24
N ASN A 109 1.37 0.46 23.03
CA ASN A 109 1.62 1.28 24.13
C ASN A 109 2.37 2.44 23.78
N GLY A 110 2.20 3.38 24.38
CA GLY A 110 2.93 4.53 24.16
C GLY A 110 4.06 4.68 25.09
N GLN A 111 4.36 3.65 25.84
CA GLN A 111 5.32 3.93 26.83
C GLN A 111 6.68 4.14 26.35
N GLY A 112 7.07 3.52 25.33
CA GLY A 112 8.40 3.77 24.85
C GLY A 112 8.52 5.09 24.16
N THR A 113 7.43 5.65 23.84
CA THR A 113 7.40 6.84 23.05
C THR A 113 8.09 8.04 23.67
N PRO A 114 7.95 8.27 24.92
CA PRO A 114 8.54 9.48 25.49
C PRO A 114 10.02 9.60 25.26
N ALA A 115 10.72 8.54 25.43
CA ALA A 115 12.16 8.59 25.25
C ALA A 115 12.48 8.85 23.80
N ASP A 116 11.78 8.19 22.94
CA ASP A 116 12.04 8.39 21.54
C ASP A 116 11.73 9.81 21.11
N ASN A 117 10.70 10.32 21.66
CA ASN A 117 10.32 11.66 21.29
C ASN A 117 11.36 12.67 21.67
N ASN A 118 11.96 12.47 22.82
CA ASN A 118 12.96 13.41 23.25
C ASN A 118 14.13 13.47 22.32
N GLY A 119 14.64 12.33 21.96
CA GLY A 119 15.75 12.30 21.04
C GLY A 119 15.37 12.84 19.70
N PHE A 120 14.19 12.50 19.29
CA PHE A 120 13.74 12.92 17.99
C PHE A 120 13.56 14.44 17.93
N MET A 121 13.03 15.00 18.99
CA MET A 121 12.82 16.43 18.99
C MET A 121 14.09 17.22 18.94
N ASN A 122 15.11 16.72 19.56
CA ASN A 122 16.37 17.44 19.54
C ASN A 122 16.90 17.55 18.13
N ILE A 123 16.82 16.49 17.41
CA ILE A 123 17.34 16.48 16.06
C ILE A 123 16.65 17.48 15.16
N PRO A 124 15.35 17.52 15.11
CA PRO A 124 14.67 18.46 14.23
C PRO A 124 15.01 19.91 14.55
N THR A 125 15.13 20.20 15.80
CA THR A 125 15.39 21.57 16.17
C THR A 125 16.73 22.06 15.65
N GLY A 126 17.75 21.30 15.90
CA GLY A 126 19.06 21.68 15.42
C GLY A 126 19.11 21.71 13.91
N PHE A 127 18.42 20.77 13.32
CA PHE A 127 18.40 20.68 11.88
C PHE A 127 17.76 21.91 11.26
N GLU A 128 16.70 22.37 11.86
CA GLU A 128 16.04 23.55 11.33
C GLU A 128 16.92 24.77 11.37
N GLU A 129 17.68 24.92 12.40
CA GLU A 129 18.54 26.06 12.50
C GLU A 129 19.63 26.04 11.45
N GLU A 130 20.02 24.88 11.04
CA GLU A 130 21.08 24.78 10.08
C GLU A 130 20.63 25.01 8.66
N LEU A 131 19.36 24.95 8.43
CA LEU A 131 18.89 25.12 7.07
C LEU A 131 19.07 26.55 6.63
N PRO A 132 19.97 26.78 5.68
CA PRO A 132 20.30 28.15 5.31
C PRO A 132 19.27 28.86 4.47
N PHE A 133 18.39 28.12 3.86
CA PHE A 133 17.41 28.77 3.03
C PHE A 133 16.30 29.41 3.82
N ASN A 134 16.42 29.35 5.07
CA ASN A 134 15.42 30.02 5.89
C ASN A 134 15.47 31.49 5.74
#